data_8198c48b30b7b52bce1a25de7cbbfac4
#
_entry.id   8198c48b30b7b52bce1a25de7cbbfac4
#
_cell.length_a   1.000
_cell.length_b   1.000
_cell.length_c   1.000
_cell.angle_alpha   90.00
_cell.angle_beta   90.00
_cell.angle_gamma   90.00
#
_symmetry.space_group_name_H-M   'P 1'
#
loop_
_entity.id
_entity.type
_entity.pdbx_description
1 polymer ?
#
loop_
_entity_poly.entity_id
_entity_poly.type
_entity_poly.pdbx_seq_one_letter_code
_entity_poly.pdbx_strand_id
1 'polypeptide(L)'
;MYKRILVPLEHTPYDESILAHVRKLARHCGASLVLIHVADGWAARNVRQLHLRESEEMREDREYLEEVAASLEADGIEAECVLAAGNPGAEIAEAAVREGCDLIAMSTHGHRFLQDLLYGSVANEVRHTSRVPVLLVRGERRLSGPRAAVSAAQEASDRSTPPGANA
;
A
#
# COMPACT_ATOMS: atom_id res chain seq x y z
N MET A 1 3.60 -6.53 -20.75
CA MET A 1 2.69 -5.40 -20.59
C MET A 1 3.36 -4.40 -19.68
N TYR A 2 3.15 -4.33 -18.38
CA TYR A 2 3.99 -3.53 -17.48
C TYR A 2 5.29 -4.27 -17.16
N LYS A 3 6.40 -3.52 -17.00
CA LYS A 3 7.73 -4.08 -16.71
C LYS A 3 8.27 -3.64 -15.35
N ARG A 4 7.92 -2.43 -14.92
CA ARG A 4 8.41 -1.87 -13.68
C ARG A 4 7.32 -1.00 -13.03
N ILE A 5 6.86 -1.40 -11.87
CA ILE A 5 5.69 -0.82 -11.21
C ILE A 5 6.12 -0.11 -9.93
N LEU A 6 5.83 1.21 -9.81
CA LEU A 6 6.01 1.95 -8.58
C LEU A 6 4.84 1.69 -7.63
N VAL A 7 5.14 1.37 -6.38
CA VAL A 7 4.15 1.05 -5.34
C VAL A 7 4.39 1.93 -4.12
N PRO A 8 3.67 3.04 -3.97
CA PRO A 8 3.68 3.84 -2.76
C PRO A 8 3.06 3.08 -1.58
N LEU A 9 3.76 3.05 -0.45
CA LEU A 9 3.35 2.43 0.80
C LEU A 9 3.38 3.47 1.93
N GLU A 10 2.44 3.37 2.87
CA GLU A 10 2.26 4.35 3.95
C GLU A 10 2.61 3.78 5.34
N HIS A 11 3.12 2.55 5.40
CA HIS A 11 3.38 1.81 6.63
C HIS A 11 2.10 1.65 7.46
N THR A 12 1.00 1.30 6.79
CA THR A 12 -0.32 1.13 7.39
C THR A 12 -0.95 -0.22 7.03
N PRO A 13 -1.96 -0.69 7.79
CA PRO A 13 -2.69 -1.92 7.45
C PRO A 13 -3.39 -1.89 6.08
N TYR A 14 -3.53 -0.73 5.46
CA TYR A 14 -4.12 -0.61 4.12
C TYR A 14 -3.15 -1.04 3.01
N ASP A 15 -1.85 -1.08 3.29
CA ASP A 15 -0.83 -1.54 2.36
C ASP A 15 -1.01 -3.01 1.96
N GLU A 16 -1.61 -3.83 2.84
CA GLU A 16 -1.92 -5.23 2.52
C GLU A 16 -2.78 -5.39 1.26
N SER A 17 -3.74 -4.49 1.05
CA SER A 17 -4.64 -4.56 -0.11
C SER A 17 -3.91 -4.30 -1.42
N ILE A 18 -3.07 -3.27 -1.46
CA ILE A 18 -2.29 -2.96 -2.66
C ILE A 18 -1.22 -4.03 -2.88
N LEU A 19 -0.53 -4.49 -1.85
CA LEU A 19 0.47 -5.55 -1.94
C LEU A 19 -0.12 -6.86 -2.46
N ALA A 20 -1.30 -7.27 -1.98
CA ALA A 20 -2.00 -8.45 -2.49
C ALA A 20 -2.37 -8.32 -3.97
N HIS A 21 -2.68 -7.11 -4.45
CA HIS A 21 -3.02 -6.85 -5.84
C HIS A 21 -1.76 -6.83 -6.73
N VAL A 22 -0.72 -6.09 -6.34
CA VAL A 22 0.50 -5.94 -7.16
C VAL A 22 1.30 -7.23 -7.25
N ARG A 23 1.28 -8.11 -6.23
CA ARG A 23 1.86 -9.46 -6.30
C ARG A 23 1.30 -10.25 -7.49
N LYS A 24 -0.02 -10.23 -7.67
CA LYS A 24 -0.70 -10.92 -8.78
C LYS A 24 -0.36 -10.26 -10.12
N LEU A 25 -0.39 -8.93 -10.15
CA LEU A 25 -0.11 -8.15 -11.35
C LEU A 25 1.34 -8.34 -11.81
N ALA A 26 2.31 -8.24 -10.90
CA ALA A 26 3.73 -8.43 -11.17
C ALA A 26 4.01 -9.83 -11.72
N ARG A 27 3.48 -10.88 -11.10
CA ARG A 27 3.60 -12.26 -11.62
C ARG A 27 2.99 -12.42 -13.01
N HIS A 28 1.82 -11.81 -13.25
CA HIS A 28 1.15 -11.92 -14.54
C HIS A 28 1.92 -11.20 -15.66
N CYS A 29 2.52 -10.03 -15.37
CA CYS A 29 3.25 -9.22 -16.33
C CYS A 29 4.74 -9.60 -16.44
N GLY A 30 5.31 -10.34 -15.48
CA GLY A 30 6.75 -10.50 -15.33
C GLY A 30 7.43 -9.17 -14.98
N ALA A 31 6.79 -8.37 -14.13
CA ALA A 31 7.25 -7.03 -13.77
C ALA A 31 8.02 -7.03 -12.45
N SER A 32 9.04 -6.15 -12.33
CA SER A 32 9.66 -5.79 -11.06
C SER A 32 8.86 -4.70 -10.35
N LEU A 33 9.05 -4.58 -9.03
CA LEU A 33 8.40 -3.59 -8.18
C LEU A 33 9.42 -2.59 -7.63
N VAL A 34 9.04 -1.33 -7.53
CA VAL A 34 9.75 -0.29 -6.79
C VAL A 34 8.83 0.15 -5.65
N LEU A 35 9.18 -0.21 -4.42
CA LEU A 35 8.45 0.20 -3.23
C LEU A 35 8.94 1.58 -2.80
N ILE A 36 8.04 2.53 -2.63
CA ILE A 36 8.40 3.88 -2.19
C ILE A 36 7.61 4.27 -0.95
N HIS A 37 8.30 4.77 0.07
CA HIS A 37 7.71 5.54 1.16
C HIS A 37 8.19 6.99 1.08
N VAL A 38 7.27 7.93 1.29
CA VAL A 38 7.59 9.36 1.30
C VAL A 38 7.35 9.90 2.70
N ALA A 39 8.42 10.16 3.42
CA ALA A 39 8.36 10.77 4.74
C ALA A 39 7.88 12.23 4.61
N ASP A 40 6.71 12.54 5.18
CA ASP A 40 6.09 13.85 5.14
C ASP A 40 6.14 14.53 6.53
N GLY A 41 7.22 15.15 6.85
CA GLY A 41 7.39 15.91 8.08
C GLY A 41 8.33 17.07 7.89
N TRP A 42 8.29 18.05 8.80
CA TRP A 42 9.22 19.17 8.74
C TRP A 42 10.68 18.67 8.80
N ALA A 43 10.99 17.74 9.66
CA ALA A 43 12.32 17.16 9.80
C ALA A 43 12.73 16.42 8.53
N ALA A 44 11.86 15.57 7.99
CA ALA A 44 12.11 14.82 6.76
C ALA A 44 12.35 15.74 5.56
N ARG A 45 11.54 16.78 5.40
CA ARG A 45 11.70 17.79 4.33
C ARG A 45 13.01 18.57 4.43
N ASN A 46 13.57 18.73 5.62
CA ASN A 46 14.77 19.53 5.85
C ASN A 46 16.04 18.68 6.10
N VAL A 47 15.95 17.36 6.12
CA VAL A 47 17.10 16.44 6.34
C VAL A 47 18.27 16.77 5.40
N ARG A 48 17.99 16.95 4.10
CA ARG A 48 19.02 17.28 3.11
C ARG A 48 19.68 18.65 3.34
N GLN A 49 18.91 19.64 3.82
CA GLN A 49 19.42 21.01 4.02
C GLN A 49 20.15 21.17 5.34
N LEU A 50 19.75 20.41 6.36
CA LEU A 50 20.27 20.56 7.73
C LEU A 50 21.31 19.49 8.09
N HIS A 51 21.65 18.58 7.18
CA HIS A 51 22.54 17.43 7.44
C HIS A 51 22.15 16.68 8.72
N LEU A 52 20.84 16.58 9.00
CA LEU A 52 20.32 15.87 10.15
C LEU A 52 20.54 14.35 9.96
N ARG A 53 20.78 13.67 11.07
CA ARG A 53 20.77 12.20 11.08
C ARG A 53 19.36 11.73 10.73
N GLU A 54 19.29 10.57 10.08
CA GLU A 54 18.03 9.87 9.83
C GLU A 54 17.24 9.78 11.15
N SER A 55 15.96 10.17 11.12
CA SER A 55 15.10 10.07 12.29
C SER A 55 14.78 8.61 12.58
N GLU A 56 14.38 8.31 13.81
CA GLU A 56 13.90 6.97 14.20
C GLU A 56 12.76 6.51 13.26
N GLU A 57 11.80 7.39 12.99
CA GLU A 57 10.68 7.16 12.08
C GLU A 57 11.14 6.76 10.66
N MET A 58 12.09 7.50 10.09
CA MET A 58 12.63 7.16 8.76
C MET A 58 13.35 5.81 8.73
N ARG A 59 13.99 5.44 9.84
CA ARG A 59 14.61 4.12 9.97
C ARG A 59 13.56 3.01 10.01
N GLU A 60 12.50 3.17 10.80
CA GLU A 60 11.39 2.24 10.88
C GLU A 60 10.70 2.07 9.52
N ASP A 61 10.50 3.16 8.77
CA ASP A 61 9.92 3.11 7.43
C ASP A 61 10.83 2.37 6.43
N ARG A 62 12.16 2.56 6.55
CA ARG A 62 13.12 1.81 5.73
C ARG A 62 13.06 0.31 6.04
N GLU A 63 13.12 -0.05 7.33
CA GLU A 63 13.04 -1.44 7.79
C GLU A 63 11.75 -2.10 7.28
N TYR A 64 10.63 -1.40 7.35
CA TYR A 64 9.35 -1.87 6.80
C TYR A 64 9.41 -2.13 5.29
N LEU A 65 9.95 -1.21 4.50
CA LEU A 65 10.10 -1.40 3.05
C LEU A 65 10.96 -2.62 2.73
N GLU A 66 12.07 -2.80 3.46
CA GLU A 66 12.99 -3.92 3.29
C GLU A 66 12.33 -5.26 3.64
N GLU A 67 11.52 -5.31 4.69
CA GLU A 67 10.73 -6.51 5.05
C GLU A 67 9.72 -6.86 3.94
N VAL A 68 9.02 -5.87 3.40
CA VAL A 68 8.08 -6.07 2.29
C VAL A 68 8.81 -6.55 1.05
N ALA A 69 9.95 -5.96 0.70
CA ALA A 69 10.76 -6.36 -0.44
C ALA A 69 11.24 -7.82 -0.29
N ALA A 70 11.78 -8.20 0.86
CA ALA A 70 12.21 -9.56 1.14
C ALA A 70 11.04 -10.58 0.99
N SER A 71 9.83 -10.20 1.43
CA SER A 71 8.63 -11.03 1.24
C SER A 71 8.24 -11.18 -0.24
N LEU A 72 8.43 -10.15 -1.06
CA LEU A 72 8.17 -10.19 -2.50
C LEU A 72 9.23 -11.04 -3.23
N GLU A 73 10.49 -10.91 -2.86
CA GLU A 73 11.60 -11.71 -3.40
C GLU A 73 11.43 -13.19 -3.10
N ALA A 74 10.98 -13.54 -1.88
CA ALA A 74 10.63 -14.93 -1.53
C ALA A 74 9.49 -15.48 -2.40
N ASP A 75 8.65 -14.62 -2.94
CA ASP A 75 7.59 -14.92 -3.90
C ASP A 75 8.08 -14.94 -5.36
N GLY A 76 9.38 -14.70 -5.62
CA GLY A 76 9.99 -14.64 -6.93
C GLY A 76 9.71 -13.33 -7.70
N ILE A 77 9.40 -12.25 -6.99
CA ILE A 77 9.16 -10.92 -7.55
C ILE A 77 10.32 -10.01 -7.15
N GLU A 78 11.06 -9.50 -8.12
CA GLU A 78 12.13 -8.54 -7.89
C GLU A 78 11.56 -7.23 -7.32
N ALA A 79 12.14 -6.75 -6.21
CA ALA A 79 11.66 -5.55 -5.52
C ALA A 79 12.82 -4.66 -5.05
N GLU A 80 12.71 -3.37 -5.30
CA GLU A 80 13.65 -2.34 -4.84
C GLU A 80 12.95 -1.37 -3.88
N CYS A 81 13.68 -0.78 -2.95
CA CYS A 81 13.17 0.16 -1.95
C CYS A 81 13.68 1.57 -2.19
N VAL A 82 12.78 2.54 -2.13
CA VAL A 82 13.09 3.98 -2.22
C VAL A 82 12.47 4.68 -1.01
N LEU A 83 13.30 5.34 -0.22
CA LEU A 83 12.85 6.26 0.83
C LEU A 83 13.03 7.69 0.33
N ALA A 84 11.94 8.42 0.18
CA ALA A 84 11.93 9.82 -0.24
C ALA A 84 11.44 10.73 0.90
N ALA A 85 11.67 12.03 0.75
CA ALA A 85 11.22 13.03 1.72
C ALA A 85 10.74 14.27 0.98
N GLY A 86 9.53 14.73 1.27
CA GLY A 86 8.96 15.90 0.62
C GLY A 86 7.44 15.89 0.56
N ASN A 87 6.89 16.47 -0.50
CA ASN A 87 5.47 16.39 -0.80
C ASN A 87 5.16 15.01 -1.41
N PRO A 88 4.33 14.18 -0.79
CA PRO A 88 4.11 12.81 -1.25
C PRO A 88 3.63 12.70 -2.70
N GLY A 89 2.69 13.54 -3.12
CA GLY A 89 2.16 13.49 -4.48
C GLY A 89 3.21 13.79 -5.55
N ALA A 90 4.00 14.84 -5.33
CA ALA A 90 5.08 15.24 -6.23
C ALA A 90 6.20 14.20 -6.25
N GLU A 91 6.68 13.76 -5.08
CA GLU A 91 7.78 12.78 -4.98
C GLU A 91 7.43 11.43 -5.63
N ILE A 92 6.19 10.95 -5.49
CA ILE A 92 5.72 9.72 -6.14
C ILE A 92 5.74 9.87 -7.66
N ALA A 93 5.22 10.99 -8.18
CA ALA A 93 5.18 11.22 -9.63
C ALA A 93 6.59 11.37 -10.23
N GLU A 94 7.50 12.06 -9.54
CA GLU A 94 8.90 12.22 -9.93
C GLU A 94 9.68 10.91 -9.83
N ALA A 95 9.46 10.12 -8.76
CA ALA A 95 10.08 8.82 -8.59
C ALA A 95 9.70 7.85 -9.72
N ALA A 96 8.45 7.85 -10.16
CA ALA A 96 8.03 7.00 -11.28
C ALA A 96 8.87 7.25 -12.55
N VAL A 97 9.19 8.50 -12.83
CA VAL A 97 10.04 8.86 -13.97
C VAL A 97 11.51 8.53 -13.71
N ARG A 98 12.03 8.88 -12.54
CA ARG A 98 13.43 8.67 -12.14
C ARG A 98 13.80 7.19 -12.13
N GLU A 99 12.91 6.34 -11.60
CA GLU A 99 13.11 4.90 -11.50
C GLU A 99 12.70 4.14 -12.78
N GLY A 100 12.24 4.83 -13.82
CA GLY A 100 11.84 4.23 -15.10
C GLY A 100 10.62 3.32 -15.00
N CYS A 101 9.70 3.62 -14.06
CA CYS A 101 8.46 2.87 -13.91
C CYS A 101 7.46 3.19 -15.03
N ASP A 102 6.71 2.19 -15.47
CA ASP A 102 5.68 2.30 -16.50
C ASP A 102 4.24 2.17 -15.97
N LEU A 103 4.11 2.03 -14.65
CA LEU A 103 2.85 2.08 -13.89
C LEU A 103 3.10 2.57 -12.47
N ILE A 104 2.19 3.39 -11.93
CA ILE A 104 2.06 3.63 -10.50
C ILE A 104 0.85 2.85 -10.00
N ALA A 105 1.02 2.00 -8.99
CA ALA A 105 -0.07 1.27 -8.37
C ALA A 105 -0.16 1.64 -6.89
N MET A 106 -1.24 2.29 -6.48
CA MET A 106 -1.39 2.79 -5.12
C MET A 106 -2.76 2.49 -4.52
N SER A 107 -2.81 2.40 -3.19
CA SER A 107 -4.07 2.25 -2.48
C SER A 107 -4.79 3.58 -2.33
N THR A 108 -6.11 3.53 -2.32
CA THR A 108 -6.94 4.64 -1.86
C THR A 108 -7.56 4.25 -0.53
N HIS A 109 -7.45 5.10 0.48
CA HIS A 109 -8.08 4.85 1.77
C HIS A 109 -9.60 4.87 1.62
N GLY A 110 -10.24 3.77 1.97
CA GLY A 110 -11.69 3.65 2.01
C GLY A 110 -12.28 4.22 3.31
N HIS A 111 -11.94 5.45 3.70
CA HIS A 111 -12.54 6.06 4.89
C HIS A 111 -14.03 6.30 4.70
N ARG A 112 -14.84 5.66 5.56
CA ARG A 112 -16.31 5.84 5.66
C ARG A 112 -16.73 7.26 6.05
N PHE A 113 -15.79 8.17 6.33
CA PHE A 113 -16.09 9.46 6.97
C PHE A 113 -16.07 10.68 6.07
N LEU A 114 -15.68 10.56 4.81
CA LEU A 114 -15.69 11.71 3.89
C LEU A 114 -16.46 11.36 2.63
N GLN A 115 -17.78 11.54 2.67
CA GLN A 115 -18.67 11.36 1.53
C GLN A 115 -18.35 12.29 0.35
N ASP A 116 -17.52 13.33 0.55
CA ASP A 116 -17.20 14.35 -0.44
C ASP A 116 -15.75 14.33 -0.96
N LEU A 117 -14.85 13.47 -0.44
CA LEU A 117 -13.48 13.34 -0.95
C LEU A 117 -13.23 11.92 -1.48
N LEU A 118 -13.65 11.69 -2.72
CA LEU A 118 -13.68 10.37 -3.40
C LEU A 118 -12.29 9.73 -3.57
N TYR A 119 -11.21 10.50 -3.44
CA TYR A 119 -9.82 10.03 -3.56
C TYR A 119 -8.95 10.81 -2.59
N GLY A 120 -8.04 10.17 -1.84
CA GLY A 120 -7.09 10.87 -0.97
C GLY A 120 -6.33 11.96 -1.72
N SER A 121 -5.92 13.02 -1.03
CA SER A 121 -5.25 14.17 -1.64
C SER A 121 -4.02 13.77 -2.45
N VAL A 122 -3.22 12.83 -1.93
CA VAL A 122 -2.02 12.29 -2.60
C VAL A 122 -2.38 11.55 -3.90
N ALA A 123 -3.36 10.64 -3.86
CA ALA A 123 -3.79 9.91 -5.05
C ALA A 123 -4.34 10.84 -6.14
N ASN A 124 -5.05 11.88 -5.74
CA ASN A 124 -5.58 12.89 -6.65
C ASN A 124 -4.45 13.71 -7.28
N GLU A 125 -3.46 14.13 -6.50
CA GLU A 125 -2.28 14.85 -6.99
C GLU A 125 -1.47 13.98 -7.97
N VAL A 126 -1.14 12.75 -7.59
CA VAL A 126 -0.41 11.81 -8.46
C VAL A 126 -1.15 11.61 -9.79
N ARG A 127 -2.46 11.41 -9.76
CA ARG A 127 -3.28 11.24 -10.97
C ARG A 127 -3.22 12.45 -11.91
N HIS A 128 -3.10 13.66 -11.37
CA HIS A 128 -3.04 14.88 -12.18
C HIS A 128 -1.63 15.22 -12.68
N THR A 129 -0.59 14.80 -11.96
CA THR A 129 0.80 15.16 -12.26
C THR A 129 1.59 14.05 -12.94
N SER A 130 1.18 12.80 -12.77
CA SER A 130 1.89 11.64 -13.32
C SER A 130 1.86 11.62 -14.85
N ARG A 131 3.00 11.21 -15.43
CA ARG A 131 3.17 10.95 -16.87
C ARG A 131 2.99 9.48 -17.24
N VAL A 132 2.86 8.61 -16.24
CA VAL A 132 2.60 7.19 -16.45
C VAL A 132 1.20 6.83 -15.95
N PRO A 133 0.61 5.72 -16.43
CA PRO A 133 -0.68 5.25 -15.93
C PRO A 133 -0.69 5.08 -14.40
N VAL A 134 -1.85 5.35 -13.80
CA VAL A 134 -2.07 5.20 -12.35
C VAL A 134 -3.18 4.19 -12.11
N LEU A 135 -2.87 3.12 -11.41
CA LEU A 135 -3.82 2.12 -10.92
C LEU A 135 -4.18 2.44 -9.46
N LEU A 136 -5.46 2.66 -9.20
CA LEU A 136 -5.97 2.89 -7.86
C LEU A 136 -6.68 1.64 -7.35
N VAL A 137 -6.22 1.08 -6.25
CA VAL A 137 -6.81 -0.06 -5.56
C VAL A 137 -7.46 0.42 -4.28
N ARG A 138 -8.72 0.09 -4.06
CA ARG A 138 -9.40 0.45 -2.82
C ARG A 138 -8.80 -0.31 -1.65
N GLY A 139 -8.22 0.42 -0.71
CA GLY A 139 -7.70 -0.14 0.53
C GLY A 139 -8.85 -0.65 1.41
N GLU A 140 -8.78 -1.91 1.80
CA GLU A 140 -9.66 -2.52 2.77
C GLU A 140 -8.85 -2.86 4.01
N ARG A 141 -9.31 -2.42 5.18
CA ARG A 141 -8.70 -2.87 6.44
C ARG A 141 -9.07 -4.33 6.65
N ARG A 142 -8.21 -5.26 6.28
CA ARG A 142 -8.36 -6.64 6.74
C ARG A 142 -8.15 -6.63 8.25
N LEU A 143 -9.20 -6.97 8.98
CA LEU A 143 -9.10 -7.30 10.39
C LEU A 143 -8.40 -8.66 10.48
N SER A 144 -7.08 -8.67 10.42
CA SER A 144 -6.27 -9.84 10.77
C SER A 144 -6.34 -10.01 12.28
N GLY A 145 -7.35 -10.74 12.74
CA GLY A 145 -7.55 -11.07 14.14
C GLY A 145 -8.51 -12.25 14.30
N PRO A 146 -8.43 -13.01 15.39
CA PRO A 146 -9.15 -14.27 15.60
C PRO A 146 -10.69 -14.15 15.64
N ARG A 147 -11.26 -12.99 15.38
CA ARG A 147 -12.71 -12.78 15.34
C ARG A 147 -13.42 -13.35 14.10
N ALA A 148 -12.71 -13.59 12.99
CA ALA A 148 -13.31 -14.17 11.79
C ALA A 148 -13.67 -15.66 12.00
N ALA A 149 -12.93 -16.38 12.85
CA ALA A 149 -13.20 -17.79 13.17
C ALA A 149 -14.42 -17.96 14.11
N VAL A 150 -14.68 -16.98 14.97
CA VAL A 150 -15.80 -17.06 15.94
C VAL A 150 -17.14 -16.77 15.26
N SER A 151 -17.18 -15.86 14.27
CA SER A 151 -18.43 -15.55 13.54
C SER A 151 -18.90 -16.70 12.69
N ALA A 152 -17.98 -17.39 11.99
CA ALA A 152 -18.33 -18.56 11.18
C ALA A 152 -18.77 -19.78 12.02
N ALA A 153 -18.21 -19.94 13.21
CA ALA A 153 -18.61 -21.01 14.14
C ALA A 153 -20.00 -20.74 14.76
N GLN A 154 -20.32 -19.47 15.03
CA GLN A 154 -21.60 -19.08 15.59
C GLN A 154 -22.75 -19.26 14.58
N GLU A 155 -22.51 -18.90 13.30
CA GLU A 155 -23.50 -19.08 12.24
C GLU A 155 -23.74 -20.56 11.87
N ALA A 156 -22.73 -21.42 12.05
CA ALA A 156 -22.86 -22.86 11.85
C ALA A 156 -23.66 -23.54 12.98
N SER A 157 -23.53 -23.02 14.22
CA SER A 157 -24.29 -23.51 15.39
C SER A 157 -25.76 -23.15 15.35
N ASP A 158 -26.10 -21.98 14.81
CA ASP A 158 -27.49 -21.49 14.75
C ASP A 158 -28.32 -22.20 13.66
N ARG A 159 -27.69 -22.85 12.69
CA ARG A 159 -28.35 -23.62 11.62
C ARG A 159 -28.64 -25.06 12.00
N SER A 160 -28.20 -25.54 13.16
CA SER A 160 -28.34 -26.96 13.56
C SER A 160 -29.46 -27.24 14.58
N THR A 161 -30.29 -26.26 14.91
CA THR A 161 -31.41 -26.47 15.83
C THR A 161 -32.65 -26.87 15.00
N PRO A 162 -33.16 -28.12 15.08
CA PRO A 162 -34.38 -28.52 14.39
C PRO A 162 -35.61 -27.89 15.08
N PRO A 163 -36.67 -27.56 14.34
CA PRO A 163 -37.88 -27.01 14.93
C PRO A 163 -38.52 -28.02 15.87
N GLY A 164 -38.70 -27.63 17.12
CA GLY A 164 -39.25 -28.44 18.19
C GLY A 164 -40.64 -28.91 17.88
N ALA A 165 -40.85 -30.19 18.10
CA ALA A 165 -42.14 -30.83 18.15
C ALA A 165 -42.89 -30.33 19.40
N ASN A 166 -44.03 -29.65 19.17
CA ASN A 166 -45.06 -29.48 20.20
C ASN A 166 -46.16 -30.48 19.90
N ALA A 167 -46.30 -31.41 20.83
CA ALA A 167 -47.51 -32.17 21.05
C ALA A 167 -48.21 -31.63 22.31
#